data_27e600ddca4495a2544f56aaf76bd102
#
_entry.id   27e600ddca4495a2544f56aaf76bd102
#
_cell.length_a   1.000
_cell.length_b   1.000
_cell.length_c   1.000
_cell.angle_alpha   90.00
_cell.angle_beta   90.00
_cell.angle_gamma   90.00
#
_symmetry.space_group_name_H-M   'P 1'
#
loop_
_entity.id
_entity.type
_entity.pdbx_description
1 polymer ?
#
loop_
_entity_poly.entity_id
_entity_poly.type
_entity_poly.pdbx_seq_one_letter_code
_entity_poly.pdbx_strand_id
1 'polypeptide(L)'
;MKVFKYYLSAILVFFTISSCNVLDEEPFTQPSTENFYQNETDALAALTASYARLKSGVGYYKQQFMPTLFASSDQGLSTYLYNEFKRGIVTSTNQSLNNLWKELYLGIREANNVIANVPNIDMDEELKHRIIGEAKFL
;
A
#
# COMPACT_ATOMS: atom_id res chain seq x y z
N MET A 1 16.68 37.67 -43.66
CA MET A 1 15.67 36.62 -43.42
C MET A 1 16.21 35.38 -42.68
N LYS A 2 17.47 34.95 -42.87
CA LYS A 2 18.01 33.75 -42.19
C LYS A 2 18.18 33.99 -40.66
N VAL A 3 18.70 35.16 -40.27
CA VAL A 3 18.95 35.49 -38.85
C VAL A 3 17.65 35.57 -38.01
N PHE A 4 16.57 36.08 -38.60
CA PHE A 4 15.26 36.17 -37.96
C PHE A 4 14.67 34.77 -37.61
N LYS A 5 14.91 33.76 -38.42
CA LYS A 5 14.49 32.37 -38.16
C LYS A 5 15.21 31.77 -36.97
N TYR A 6 16.49 32.08 -36.77
CA TYR A 6 17.25 31.60 -35.59
C TYR A 6 16.78 32.24 -34.29
N TYR A 7 16.47 33.55 -34.30
CA TYR A 7 15.90 34.21 -33.12
C TYR A 7 14.51 33.65 -32.75
N LEU A 8 13.66 33.40 -33.72
CA LEU A 8 12.35 32.81 -33.54
C LEU A 8 12.44 31.39 -32.94
N SER A 9 13.37 30.57 -33.48
CA SER A 9 13.64 29.23 -32.94
C SER A 9 14.19 29.24 -31.52
N ALA A 10 15.11 30.17 -31.21
CA ALA A 10 15.67 30.32 -29.84
C ALA A 10 14.60 30.72 -28.82
N ILE A 11 13.68 31.63 -29.20
CA ILE A 11 12.56 32.04 -28.33
C ILE A 11 11.60 30.87 -28.10
N LEU A 12 11.30 30.06 -29.12
CA LEU A 12 10.43 28.91 -28.99
C LEU A 12 11.01 27.86 -28.04
N VAL A 13 12.32 27.58 -28.10
CA VAL A 13 13.02 26.64 -27.21
C VAL A 13 13.04 27.17 -25.76
N PHE A 14 13.18 28.47 -25.56
CA PHE A 14 13.18 29.07 -24.22
C PHE A 14 11.83 28.91 -23.50
N PHE A 15 10.71 29.00 -24.22
CA PHE A 15 9.36 28.82 -23.68
C PHE A 15 9.04 27.36 -23.32
N THR A 16 9.71 26.37 -23.90
CA THR A 16 9.47 24.95 -23.55
C THR A 16 10.15 24.49 -22.27
N ILE A 17 11.12 25.26 -21.73
CA ILE A 17 11.86 24.88 -20.52
C ILE A 17 11.14 25.33 -19.23
N SER A 18 10.17 26.24 -19.31
CA SER A 18 9.48 26.81 -18.14
C SER A 18 8.26 26.01 -17.67
N SER A 19 7.94 24.87 -18.30
CA SER A 19 6.67 24.14 -18.07
C SER A 19 6.69 23.11 -16.94
N CYS A 20 7.81 22.91 -16.24
CA CYS A 20 7.92 21.79 -15.28
C CYS A 20 7.45 22.08 -13.84
N ASN A 21 7.03 23.30 -13.49
CA ASN A 21 6.70 23.64 -12.09
C ASN A 21 5.21 23.98 -11.82
N VAL A 22 4.30 23.69 -12.76
CA VAL A 22 2.87 24.10 -12.63
C VAL A 22 1.95 22.99 -12.12
N LEU A 23 2.49 21.80 -11.81
CA LEU A 23 1.69 20.63 -11.41
C LEU A 23 2.02 20.16 -9.99
N ASP A 24 2.25 21.05 -9.04
CA ASP A 24 2.13 20.70 -7.62
C ASP A 24 0.62 20.71 -7.27
N GLU A 25 -0.03 19.61 -7.56
CA GLU A 25 -1.39 19.37 -7.09
C GLU A 25 -1.34 19.08 -5.59
N GLU A 26 -1.70 20.03 -4.76
CA GLU A 26 -2.03 19.77 -3.37
C GLU A 26 -3.44 19.14 -3.30
N PRO A 27 -3.57 17.84 -3.03
CA PRO A 27 -4.88 17.20 -2.92
C PRO A 27 -5.55 17.63 -1.62
N PHE A 28 -6.41 18.65 -1.68
CA PHE A 28 -7.18 19.16 -0.53
C PHE A 28 -8.25 18.17 -0.02
N THR A 29 -8.61 17.16 -0.79
CA THR A 29 -9.76 16.28 -0.51
C THR A 29 -9.42 14.82 -0.26
N GLN A 30 -8.17 14.40 -0.50
CA GLN A 30 -7.74 13.03 -0.22
C GLN A 30 -6.52 13.01 0.72
N PRO A 31 -6.53 12.13 1.73
CA PRO A 31 -5.35 11.95 2.57
C PRO A 31 -4.15 11.52 1.70
N SER A 32 -3.11 12.34 1.66
CA SER A 32 -1.80 12.00 1.12
C SER A 32 -0.86 11.68 2.27
N THR A 33 0.27 11.02 2.00
CA THR A 33 1.28 10.74 3.05
C THR A 33 1.80 12.02 3.72
N GLU A 34 1.78 13.14 3.00
CA GLU A 34 2.27 14.44 3.48
C GLU A 34 1.29 15.14 4.43
N ASN A 35 -0.02 14.94 4.26
CA ASN A 35 -1.05 15.62 5.04
C ASN A 35 -1.81 14.71 6.02
N PHE A 36 -1.52 13.41 6.05
CA PHE A 36 -2.24 12.43 6.88
C PHE A 36 -1.60 12.27 8.27
N TYR A 37 -0.28 12.17 8.37
CA TYR A 37 0.42 11.88 9.63
C TYR A 37 0.70 13.16 10.44
N GLN A 38 -0.36 13.83 10.95
CA GLN A 38 -0.22 15.12 11.63
C GLN A 38 -0.33 15.04 13.16
N ASN A 39 -1.02 14.03 13.68
CA ASN A 39 -1.35 13.94 15.11
C ASN A 39 -1.55 12.48 15.56
N GLU A 40 -1.76 12.31 16.87
CA GLU A 40 -2.00 11.01 17.51
C GLU A 40 -3.18 10.24 16.92
N THR A 41 -4.26 10.94 16.57
CA THR A 41 -5.46 10.31 15.97
C THR A 41 -5.12 9.69 14.61
N ASP A 42 -4.31 10.36 13.81
CA ASP A 42 -3.85 9.87 12.51
C ASP A 42 -2.93 8.65 12.67
N ALA A 43 -2.03 8.67 13.67
CA ALA A 43 -1.18 7.54 14.00
C ALA A 43 -1.99 6.29 14.38
N LEU A 44 -3.01 6.45 15.21
CA LEU A 44 -3.93 5.37 15.60
C LEU A 44 -4.77 4.88 14.42
N ALA A 45 -5.23 5.79 13.56
CA ALA A 45 -5.98 5.44 12.36
C ALA A 45 -5.11 4.62 11.38
N ALA A 46 -3.85 5.01 11.18
CA ALA A 46 -2.90 4.28 10.34
C ALA A 46 -2.62 2.86 10.87
N LEU A 47 -2.39 2.72 12.18
CA LEU A 47 -2.24 1.41 12.80
C LEU A 47 -3.50 0.55 12.63
N THR A 48 -4.68 1.14 12.85
CA THR A 48 -5.97 0.47 12.66
C THR A 48 -6.16 0.00 11.23
N ALA A 49 -5.72 0.79 10.24
CA ALA A 49 -5.75 0.41 8.83
C ALA A 49 -4.87 -0.82 8.55
N SER A 50 -3.70 -0.92 9.21
CA SER A 50 -2.82 -2.10 9.12
C SER A 50 -3.52 -3.36 9.66
N TYR A 51 -4.16 -3.28 10.82
CA TYR A 51 -4.97 -4.38 11.37
C TYR A 51 -6.18 -4.73 10.50
N ALA A 52 -6.81 -3.73 9.88
CA ALA A 52 -7.97 -3.95 9.01
C ALA A 52 -7.62 -4.82 7.79
N ARG A 53 -6.36 -4.83 7.31
CA ARG A 53 -5.90 -5.73 6.24
C ARG A 53 -6.02 -7.19 6.62
N LEU A 54 -5.78 -7.55 7.85
CA LEU A 54 -5.94 -8.94 8.32
C LEU A 54 -7.39 -9.42 8.26
N LYS A 55 -8.35 -8.49 8.42
CA LYS A 55 -9.79 -8.79 8.56
C LYS A 55 -10.61 -8.45 7.32
N SER A 56 -10.07 -7.81 6.29
CA SER A 56 -10.82 -7.38 5.11
C SER A 56 -11.57 -8.54 4.43
N GLY A 57 -12.60 -8.22 3.63
CA GLY A 57 -13.47 -9.24 3.00
C GLY A 57 -12.74 -10.25 2.12
N VAL A 58 -11.67 -9.81 1.44
CA VAL A 58 -10.70 -10.64 0.70
C VAL A 58 -9.39 -10.78 1.48
N GLY A 59 -9.37 -10.38 2.76
CA GLY A 59 -8.17 -10.27 3.56
C GLY A 59 -7.57 -11.60 3.96
N TYR A 60 -6.39 -11.48 4.55
CA TYR A 60 -5.52 -12.58 4.91
C TYR A 60 -6.23 -13.72 5.64
N TYR A 61 -6.92 -13.45 6.75
CA TYR A 61 -7.56 -14.50 7.54
C TYR A 61 -8.85 -15.04 6.95
N LYS A 62 -9.64 -14.22 6.25
CA LYS A 62 -11.00 -14.59 5.87
C LYS A 62 -11.08 -15.46 4.63
N GLN A 63 -10.47 -15.06 3.52
CA GLN A 63 -10.64 -15.76 2.24
C GLN A 63 -9.34 -16.33 1.66
N GLN A 64 -8.18 -15.88 2.13
CA GLN A 64 -6.94 -16.27 1.49
C GLN A 64 -6.16 -17.29 2.33
N PHE A 65 -5.76 -16.96 3.53
CA PHE A 65 -4.85 -17.79 4.31
C PHE A 65 -5.52 -19.05 4.85
N MET A 66 -6.60 -18.90 5.63
CA MET A 66 -7.23 -20.05 6.27
C MET A 66 -7.80 -21.06 5.28
N PRO A 67 -8.61 -20.67 4.25
CA PRO A 67 -9.08 -21.61 3.27
C PRO A 67 -7.96 -22.28 2.47
N THR A 68 -6.90 -21.55 2.14
CA THR A 68 -5.74 -22.12 1.44
C THR A 68 -5.02 -23.15 2.30
N LEU A 69 -4.79 -22.84 3.59
CA LEU A 69 -4.15 -23.75 4.55
C LEU A 69 -5.00 -25.01 4.75
N PHE A 70 -6.31 -24.86 4.97
CA PHE A 70 -7.23 -26.00 5.12
C PHE A 70 -7.30 -26.86 3.86
N ALA A 71 -7.36 -26.23 2.68
CA ALA A 71 -7.40 -26.96 1.42
C ALA A 71 -6.10 -27.74 1.14
N SER A 72 -4.96 -27.27 1.67
CA SER A 72 -3.66 -27.93 1.53
C SER A 72 -3.45 -29.07 2.54
N SER A 73 -4.32 -29.18 3.54
CA SER A 73 -4.24 -30.23 4.55
C SER A 73 -5.08 -31.46 4.16
N ASP A 74 -4.81 -32.60 4.79
CA ASP A 74 -5.59 -33.84 4.65
C ASP A 74 -6.97 -33.75 5.33
N GLN A 75 -7.15 -32.79 6.23
CA GLN A 75 -8.39 -32.56 6.96
C GLN A 75 -9.37 -31.60 6.24
N GLY A 76 -8.89 -30.90 5.22
CA GLY A 76 -9.68 -29.92 4.49
C GLY A 76 -10.54 -30.51 3.39
N LEU A 77 -11.85 -30.23 3.41
CA LEU A 77 -12.72 -30.43 2.25
C LEU A 77 -12.57 -29.20 1.35
N SER A 78 -11.93 -29.40 0.19
CA SER A 78 -11.78 -28.33 -0.79
C SER A 78 -13.04 -28.22 -1.65
N THR A 79 -13.59 -27.00 -1.70
CA THR A 79 -14.55 -26.62 -2.73
C THR A 79 -13.82 -26.36 -4.06
N TYR A 80 -14.55 -26.12 -5.12
CA TYR A 80 -14.02 -25.85 -6.47
C TYR A 80 -12.88 -24.80 -6.50
N LEU A 81 -12.95 -23.75 -5.67
CA LEU A 81 -11.99 -22.65 -5.65
C LEU A 81 -10.58 -23.05 -5.15
N TYR A 82 -10.48 -24.09 -4.31
CA TYR A 82 -9.20 -24.49 -3.67
C TYR A 82 -8.77 -25.90 -4.07
N ASN A 83 -9.37 -26.47 -5.11
CA ASN A 83 -9.10 -27.84 -5.54
C ASN A 83 -7.64 -28.06 -5.97
N GLU A 84 -6.97 -27.03 -6.54
CA GLU A 84 -5.56 -27.11 -6.93
C GLU A 84 -4.66 -27.26 -5.70
N PHE A 85 -4.97 -26.60 -4.58
CA PHE A 85 -4.24 -26.74 -3.32
C PHE A 85 -4.37 -28.14 -2.76
N LYS A 86 -5.60 -28.68 -2.72
CA LYS A 86 -5.87 -30.05 -2.27
C LYS A 86 -5.10 -31.10 -3.09
N ARG A 87 -4.98 -30.87 -4.38
CA ARG A 87 -4.29 -31.81 -5.30
C ARG A 87 -2.78 -31.59 -5.37
N GLY A 88 -2.25 -30.55 -4.72
CA GLY A 88 -0.82 -30.21 -4.77
C GLY A 88 -0.31 -29.76 -6.15
N ILE A 89 -1.22 -29.26 -7.00
CA ILE A 89 -0.90 -28.82 -8.39
C ILE A 89 -1.02 -27.30 -8.57
N VAL A 90 -0.76 -26.54 -7.51
CA VAL A 90 -0.83 -25.07 -7.53
C VAL A 90 0.24 -24.50 -8.45
N THR A 91 -0.18 -23.63 -9.35
CA THR A 91 0.72 -22.91 -10.26
C THR A 91 0.84 -21.44 -9.87
N SER A 92 1.86 -20.75 -10.39
CA SER A 92 2.05 -19.30 -10.17
C SER A 92 0.92 -18.42 -10.71
N THR A 93 0.05 -18.97 -11.57
CA THR A 93 -1.12 -18.28 -12.13
C THR A 93 -2.39 -18.48 -11.30
N ASN A 94 -2.32 -19.25 -10.20
CA ASN A 94 -3.47 -19.48 -9.34
C ASN A 94 -3.94 -18.18 -8.67
N GLN A 95 -5.23 -17.87 -8.87
CA GLN A 95 -5.82 -16.61 -8.40
C GLN A 95 -5.81 -16.47 -6.88
N SER A 96 -6.06 -17.56 -6.14
CA SER A 96 -6.06 -17.53 -4.67
C SER A 96 -4.67 -17.27 -4.12
N LEU A 97 -3.63 -17.86 -4.73
CA LEU A 97 -2.24 -17.59 -4.37
C LEU A 97 -1.84 -16.14 -4.66
N ASN A 98 -2.23 -15.62 -5.84
CA ASN A 98 -1.98 -14.23 -6.19
C ASN A 98 -2.68 -13.25 -5.25
N ASN A 99 -3.92 -13.54 -4.87
CA ASN A 99 -4.66 -12.72 -3.92
C ASN A 99 -4.01 -12.75 -2.52
N LEU A 100 -3.61 -13.94 -2.04
CA LEU A 100 -2.89 -14.08 -0.76
C LEU A 100 -1.60 -13.24 -0.76
N TRP A 101 -0.80 -13.37 -1.80
CA TRP A 101 0.44 -12.62 -1.98
C TRP A 101 0.18 -11.11 -1.94
N LYS A 102 -0.78 -10.65 -2.73
CA LYS A 102 -1.17 -9.23 -2.78
C LYS A 102 -1.60 -8.70 -1.41
N GLU A 103 -2.46 -9.41 -0.69
CA GLU A 103 -2.96 -8.98 0.62
C GLU A 103 -1.85 -8.92 1.67
N LEU A 104 -0.92 -9.87 1.66
CA LEU A 104 0.27 -9.85 2.54
C LEU A 104 1.12 -8.60 2.29
N TYR A 105 1.45 -8.30 1.04
CA TYR A 105 2.26 -7.13 0.71
C TYR A 105 1.54 -5.80 0.92
N LEU A 106 0.21 -5.77 0.80
CA LEU A 106 -0.58 -4.60 1.18
C LEU A 106 -0.51 -4.37 2.70
N GLY A 107 -0.60 -5.43 3.51
CA GLY A 107 -0.44 -5.34 4.97
C GLY A 107 0.96 -4.84 5.36
N ILE A 108 2.01 -5.42 4.78
CA ILE A 108 3.41 -4.99 5.00
C ILE A 108 3.59 -3.52 4.63
N ARG A 109 3.02 -3.07 3.53
CA ARG A 109 3.09 -1.66 3.11
C ARG A 109 2.45 -0.73 4.14
N GLU A 110 1.25 -1.05 4.62
CA GLU A 110 0.56 -0.23 5.63
C GLU A 110 1.37 -0.17 6.95
N ALA A 111 1.88 -1.30 7.41
CA ALA A 111 2.73 -1.36 8.59
C ALA A 111 4.03 -0.56 8.42
N ASN A 112 4.69 -0.67 7.28
CA ASN A 112 5.88 0.10 6.97
C ASN A 112 5.61 1.62 6.92
N ASN A 113 4.44 2.04 6.43
CA ASN A 113 4.04 3.45 6.46
C ASN A 113 3.91 3.97 7.90
N VAL A 114 3.34 3.18 8.81
CA VAL A 114 3.29 3.53 10.26
C VAL A 114 4.70 3.68 10.82
N ILE A 115 5.57 2.71 10.58
CA ILE A 115 6.96 2.70 11.08
C ILE A 115 7.76 3.90 10.56
N ALA A 116 7.53 4.32 9.33
CA ALA A 116 8.26 5.42 8.70
C ALA A 116 7.78 6.81 9.16
N ASN A 117 6.47 7.00 9.36
CA ASN A 117 5.88 8.33 9.54
C ASN A 117 5.54 8.66 11.00
N VAL A 118 5.08 7.69 11.80
CA VAL A 118 4.70 7.92 13.20
C VAL A 118 5.84 8.47 14.08
N PRO A 119 7.12 8.12 13.89
CA PRO A 119 8.21 8.72 14.67
C PRO A 119 8.31 10.24 14.60
N ASN A 120 7.81 10.85 13.50
CA ASN A 120 7.88 12.28 13.27
C ASN A 120 6.68 13.06 13.84
N ILE A 121 5.68 12.39 14.38
CA ILE A 121 4.48 13.02 14.96
C ILE A 121 4.80 13.49 16.38
N ASP A 122 4.40 14.72 16.71
CA ASP A 122 4.41 15.23 18.07
C ASP A 122 3.22 14.66 18.85
N MET A 123 3.48 13.68 19.71
CA MET A 123 2.47 12.95 20.48
C MET A 123 3.10 12.31 21.73
N ASP A 124 2.29 11.69 22.58
CA ASP A 124 2.77 10.95 23.74
C ASP A 124 3.78 9.85 23.34
N GLU A 125 4.95 9.84 23.96
CA GLU A 125 6.05 8.94 23.60
C GLU A 125 5.77 7.48 23.92
N GLU A 126 5.04 7.18 25.00
CA GLU A 126 4.68 5.79 25.35
C GLU A 126 3.73 5.22 24.29
N LEU A 127 2.71 5.99 23.92
CA LEU A 127 1.78 5.61 22.87
C LEU A 127 2.47 5.46 21.52
N LYS A 128 3.39 6.39 21.17
CA LYS A 128 4.19 6.32 19.95
C LYS A 128 4.98 5.02 19.86
N HIS A 129 5.70 4.67 20.93
CA HIS A 129 6.48 3.43 20.99
C HIS A 129 5.59 2.19 20.88
N ARG A 130 4.41 2.20 21.50
CA ARG A 130 3.42 1.13 21.38
C ARG A 130 2.96 0.95 19.92
N ILE A 131 2.55 2.04 19.27
CA ILE A 131 2.07 2.01 17.87
C ILE A 131 3.15 1.45 16.93
N ILE A 132 4.39 1.92 17.08
CA ILE A 132 5.52 1.44 16.27
C ILE A 132 5.82 -0.03 16.57
N GLY A 133 5.75 -0.43 17.83
CA GLY A 133 5.95 -1.83 18.24
C GLY A 133 4.90 -2.77 17.66
N GLU A 134 3.63 -2.37 17.70
CA GLU A 134 2.53 -3.12 17.08
C GLU A 134 2.69 -3.22 15.55
N ALA A 135 3.05 -2.12 14.88
CA ALA A 135 3.29 -2.14 13.44
C ALA A 135 4.48 -3.02 13.03
N LYS A 136 5.52 -3.14 13.88
CA LYS A 136 6.65 -4.05 13.64
C LYS A 136 6.30 -5.51 13.86
N PHE A 137 5.30 -5.78 14.69
CA PHE A 137 4.81 -7.13 14.96
C PHE A 137 3.94 -7.66 13.82
N LEU A 138 3.15 -6.79 13.18
CA LEU A 138 2.27 -7.13 12.04
C LEU A 138 3.05 -7.49 10.78
#